data_9872ddb20df5b897c10f860be17ec27f
#
_entry.id   9872ddb20df5b897c10f860be17ec27f
#
_cell.length_a   1.000
_cell.length_b   1.000
_cell.length_c   1.000
_cell.angle_alpha   90.00
_cell.angle_beta   90.00
_cell.angle_gamma   90.00
#
_symmetry.space_group_name_H-M   'P 1'
#
loop_
_entity.id
_entity.type
_entity.pdbx_description
1 polymer ?
#
loop_
_entity_poly.entity_id
_entity_poly.type
_entity_poly.pdbx_seq_one_letter_code
_entity_poly.pdbx_strand_id
1 'polypeptide(L)'
;MKKGFLAGVGLMIVLLALISYQKDNVKSEEEVTEKLDTTVFGTLNHEPLYRNLRARLKRQKKKILITEPAVSFGFVETIKKMRTKLLYNRSRHHDKVLLVTSAMRKEGKTIVAANLALAMAQRGKKVLLIEGDMRKSSLASFLNVEVPDGAGFSERISHDLESLIFQVPDRSLYLLPNNVAHKRSTEFLGSQRFAEFLNHMREEMDFIVIDGPAAKGRADAEVLARRADFSLLVVKQNYTKVPYINDTIDMLDRYGHGLAGCVFNDVLVSGAVFSSGYGYGYGYGYGYGKYRYGKYHGYGKYHSYYYNRADEEQENVSRKKEETR
;
A
#
# COMPACT_ATOMS: atom_id res chain seq x y z
N MET A 1 -42.38 -34.52 -4.61
CA MET A 1 -41.56 -33.76 -3.66
C MET A 1 -40.07 -33.75 -4.03
N LYS A 2 -39.38 -34.86 -4.32
CA LYS A 2 -37.94 -34.90 -4.66
C LYS A 2 -37.57 -34.07 -5.90
N LYS A 3 -38.39 -34.06 -6.96
CA LYS A 3 -38.12 -33.27 -8.20
C LYS A 3 -38.21 -31.74 -7.97
N GLY A 4 -39.15 -31.29 -7.14
CA GLY A 4 -39.26 -29.85 -6.82
C GLY A 4 -38.12 -29.35 -5.93
N PHE A 5 -37.61 -30.18 -5.01
CA PHE A 5 -36.44 -29.87 -4.20
C PHE A 5 -35.17 -29.71 -5.05
N LEU A 6 -34.94 -30.65 -5.96
CA LEU A 6 -33.78 -30.58 -6.88
C LEU A 6 -33.85 -29.36 -7.81
N ALA A 7 -35.03 -29.02 -8.32
CA ALA A 7 -35.22 -27.81 -9.14
C ALA A 7 -34.95 -26.54 -8.32
N GLY A 8 -35.40 -26.47 -7.06
CA GLY A 8 -35.14 -25.33 -6.17
C GLY A 8 -33.66 -25.14 -5.84
N VAL A 9 -32.95 -26.24 -5.57
CA VAL A 9 -31.47 -26.20 -5.34
C VAL A 9 -30.74 -25.76 -6.63
N GLY A 10 -31.14 -26.27 -7.79
CA GLY A 10 -30.57 -25.84 -9.09
C GLY A 10 -30.77 -24.34 -9.34
N LEU A 11 -31.96 -23.83 -9.13
CA LEU A 11 -32.26 -22.41 -9.28
C LEU A 11 -31.44 -21.55 -8.32
N MET A 12 -31.27 -21.98 -7.05
CA MET A 12 -30.47 -21.28 -6.06
C MET A 12 -28.98 -21.22 -6.45
N ILE A 13 -28.43 -22.33 -6.99
CA ILE A 13 -27.03 -22.35 -7.48
C ILE A 13 -26.85 -21.37 -8.63
N VAL A 14 -27.78 -21.35 -9.61
CA VAL A 14 -27.75 -20.43 -10.75
C VAL A 14 -27.83 -18.97 -10.25
N LEU A 15 -28.70 -18.69 -9.27
CA LEU A 15 -28.87 -17.35 -8.72
C LEU A 15 -27.61 -16.90 -7.95
N LEU A 16 -27.00 -17.79 -7.17
CA LEU A 16 -25.72 -17.53 -6.50
C LEU A 16 -24.57 -17.32 -7.49
N ALA A 17 -24.54 -18.09 -8.59
CA ALA A 17 -23.56 -17.92 -9.66
C ALA A 17 -23.74 -16.57 -10.37
N LEU A 18 -24.94 -16.13 -10.66
CA LEU A 18 -25.25 -14.83 -11.22
C LEU A 18 -24.84 -13.68 -10.28
N ILE A 19 -25.15 -13.78 -9.00
CA ILE A 19 -24.74 -12.80 -7.99
C ILE A 19 -23.18 -12.74 -7.87
N SER A 20 -22.52 -13.90 -7.92
CA SER A 20 -21.06 -13.99 -7.90
C SER A 20 -20.41 -13.41 -9.15
N TYR A 21 -21.05 -13.59 -10.31
CA TYR A 21 -20.59 -13.04 -11.59
C TYR A 21 -20.73 -11.50 -11.64
N GLN A 22 -21.77 -10.94 -11.03
CA GLN A 22 -21.98 -9.48 -10.94
C GLN A 22 -21.03 -8.76 -9.99
N LYS A 23 -20.26 -9.51 -9.15
CA LYS A 23 -19.24 -8.90 -8.29
C LYS A 23 -17.98 -8.63 -9.11
N ASP A 24 -17.87 -7.42 -9.63
CA ASP A 24 -16.68 -6.93 -10.34
C ASP A 24 -15.58 -6.52 -9.35
N ASN A 25 -15.06 -7.52 -8.62
CA ASN A 25 -13.95 -7.37 -7.69
C ASN A 25 -12.73 -8.10 -8.25
N VAL A 26 -11.55 -7.69 -7.82
CA VAL A 26 -10.28 -8.37 -8.18
C VAL A 26 -10.11 -9.64 -7.35
N LYS A 27 -9.95 -10.79 -8.02
CA LYS A 27 -9.90 -12.12 -7.40
C LYS A 27 -8.51 -12.74 -7.42
N SER A 28 -7.68 -12.40 -8.39
CA SER A 28 -6.34 -12.95 -8.58
C SER A 28 -5.34 -11.87 -8.98
N GLU A 29 -4.06 -12.21 -8.97
CA GLU A 29 -2.97 -11.31 -9.39
C GLU A 29 -3.04 -11.00 -10.89
N GLU A 30 -3.46 -11.97 -11.70
CA GLU A 30 -3.69 -11.79 -13.14
C GLU A 30 -4.78 -10.74 -13.39
N GLU A 31 -5.88 -10.81 -12.63
CA GLU A 31 -6.97 -9.84 -12.75
C GLU A 31 -6.56 -8.42 -12.33
N VAL A 32 -5.56 -8.26 -11.43
CA VAL A 32 -4.98 -6.93 -11.15
C VAL A 32 -4.40 -6.34 -12.42
N THR A 33 -3.60 -7.12 -13.16
CA THR A 33 -2.94 -6.65 -14.38
C THR A 33 -3.90 -6.47 -15.56
N GLU A 34 -4.99 -7.25 -15.60
CA GLU A 34 -5.98 -7.20 -16.69
C GLU A 34 -7.03 -6.10 -16.50
N LYS A 35 -7.45 -5.83 -15.25
CA LYS A 35 -8.59 -4.95 -14.94
C LYS A 35 -8.20 -3.59 -14.35
N LEU A 36 -6.97 -3.48 -13.85
CA LEU A 36 -6.48 -2.25 -13.23
C LEU A 36 -5.35 -1.66 -14.07
N ASP A 37 -5.37 -0.34 -14.26
CA ASP A 37 -4.32 0.38 -14.98
C ASP A 37 -3.05 0.53 -14.13
N THR A 38 -2.57 -0.60 -13.55
CA THR A 38 -1.39 -0.61 -12.70
C THR A 38 -0.73 -1.99 -12.66
N THR A 39 0.50 -2.04 -12.18
CA THR A 39 1.25 -3.29 -12.02
C THR A 39 1.23 -3.79 -10.59
N VAL A 40 1.39 -5.11 -10.38
CA VAL A 40 1.52 -5.70 -9.05
C VAL A 40 2.91 -5.40 -8.48
N PHE A 41 2.94 -4.60 -7.41
CA PHE A 41 4.17 -4.30 -6.68
C PHE A 41 4.59 -5.44 -5.76
N GLY A 42 3.60 -6.10 -5.14
CA GLY A 42 3.79 -7.29 -4.31
C GLY A 42 2.46 -7.88 -3.87
N THR A 43 2.46 -9.19 -3.58
CA THR A 43 1.27 -9.95 -3.17
C THR A 43 1.44 -10.46 -1.75
N LEU A 44 0.58 -10.02 -0.84
CA LEU A 44 0.58 -10.41 0.56
C LEU A 44 -0.51 -11.44 0.82
N ASN A 45 -0.09 -12.64 1.22
CA ASN A 45 -1.01 -13.71 1.56
C ASN A 45 -1.77 -13.40 2.84
N HIS A 46 -2.94 -14.03 2.98
CA HIS A 46 -3.78 -13.93 4.17
C HIS A 46 -3.04 -14.34 5.44
N GLU A 47 -3.00 -13.41 6.41
CA GLU A 47 -2.47 -13.66 7.75
C GLU A 47 -3.62 -13.80 8.74
N PRO A 48 -3.79 -14.95 9.40
CA PRO A 48 -4.87 -15.15 10.36
C PRO A 48 -4.72 -14.20 11.56
N LEU A 49 -5.77 -13.48 11.91
CA LEU A 49 -5.79 -12.54 13.04
C LEU A 49 -5.65 -13.21 14.40
N TYR A 50 -5.93 -14.51 14.50
CA TYR A 50 -5.89 -15.26 15.75
C TYR A 50 -4.95 -16.44 15.62
N ARG A 51 -4.09 -16.63 16.62
CA ARG A 51 -3.11 -17.73 16.62
C ARG A 51 -3.76 -19.11 16.70
N ASN A 52 -4.90 -19.23 17.42
CA ASN A 52 -5.65 -20.47 17.61
C ASN A 52 -7.10 -20.19 18.04
N LEU A 53 -7.92 -21.26 18.14
CA LEU A 53 -9.31 -21.15 18.57
C LEU A 53 -9.48 -20.54 19.97
N ARG A 54 -8.57 -20.82 20.91
CA ARG A 54 -8.59 -20.24 22.26
C ARG A 54 -8.38 -18.73 22.22
N ALA A 55 -7.42 -18.25 21.41
CA ALA A 55 -7.19 -16.83 21.19
C ALA A 55 -8.39 -16.14 20.52
N ARG A 56 -9.08 -16.85 19.60
CA ARG A 56 -10.32 -16.37 18.97
C ARG A 56 -11.45 -16.21 19.99
N LEU A 57 -11.65 -17.19 20.86
CA LEU A 57 -12.64 -17.12 21.93
C LEU A 57 -12.35 -15.98 22.93
N LYS A 58 -11.08 -15.77 23.26
CA LYS A 58 -10.63 -14.67 24.12
C LYS A 58 -10.50 -13.33 23.39
N ARG A 59 -10.83 -13.25 22.11
CA ARG A 59 -10.68 -12.05 21.25
C ARG A 59 -9.25 -11.45 21.23
N GLN A 60 -8.23 -12.25 21.51
CA GLN A 60 -6.83 -11.86 21.51
C GLN A 60 -6.29 -11.88 20.07
N LYS A 61 -6.37 -10.74 19.40
CA LYS A 61 -5.83 -10.58 18.04
C LYS A 61 -4.32 -10.46 18.09
N LYS A 62 -3.61 -11.17 17.20
CA LYS A 62 -2.18 -10.93 16.97
C LYS A 62 -1.98 -9.64 16.15
N LYS A 63 -0.89 -8.95 16.39
CA LYS A 63 -0.45 -7.86 15.51
C LYS A 63 0.25 -8.47 14.29
N ILE A 64 -0.09 -8.00 13.10
CA ILE A 64 0.56 -8.47 11.86
C ILE A 64 1.76 -7.54 11.59
N LEU A 65 2.84 -7.75 12.34
CA LEU A 65 4.10 -7.04 12.20
C LEU A 65 5.22 -8.01 11.86
N ILE A 66 6.12 -7.65 10.95
CA ILE A 66 7.28 -8.48 10.55
C ILE A 66 8.21 -8.82 11.70
N THR A 67 8.05 -8.18 12.85
CA THR A 67 8.79 -8.42 14.09
C THR A 67 8.12 -9.42 15.01
N GLU A 68 6.88 -9.81 14.72
CA GLU A 68 6.13 -10.76 15.51
C GLU A 68 6.42 -12.20 15.08
N PRO A 69 6.85 -13.09 15.99
CA PRO A 69 7.16 -14.47 15.63
C PRO A 69 5.96 -15.28 15.09
N ALA A 70 4.75 -14.79 15.34
CA ALA A 70 3.51 -15.43 14.90
C ALA A 70 3.11 -15.08 13.46
N VAL A 71 3.85 -14.20 12.78
CA VAL A 71 3.62 -13.83 11.37
C VAL A 71 4.36 -14.80 10.46
N SER A 72 3.75 -15.18 9.33
CA SER A 72 4.31 -16.16 8.42
C SER A 72 5.60 -15.67 7.77
N PHE A 73 6.51 -16.62 7.50
CA PHE A 73 7.75 -16.35 6.77
C PHE A 73 7.48 -15.73 5.40
N GLY A 74 6.46 -16.22 4.68
CA GLY A 74 6.09 -15.72 3.35
C GLY A 74 5.68 -14.24 3.37
N PHE A 75 4.91 -13.82 4.38
CA PHE A 75 4.54 -12.42 4.57
C PHE A 75 5.78 -11.55 4.82
N VAL A 76 6.65 -11.96 5.75
CA VAL A 76 7.88 -11.24 6.08
C VAL A 76 8.78 -11.08 4.86
N GLU A 77 9.00 -12.15 4.10
CA GLU A 77 9.85 -12.11 2.90
C GLU A 77 9.25 -11.24 1.79
N THR A 78 7.93 -11.23 1.63
CA THR A 78 7.29 -10.34 0.65
C THR A 78 7.48 -8.87 1.03
N ILE A 79 7.29 -8.49 2.29
CA ILE A 79 7.58 -7.13 2.77
C ILE A 79 9.05 -6.74 2.52
N LYS A 80 10.00 -7.66 2.79
CA LYS A 80 11.42 -7.42 2.53
C LYS A 80 11.72 -7.24 1.04
N LYS A 81 11.08 -8.01 0.16
CA LYS A 81 11.18 -7.87 -1.30
C LYS A 81 10.65 -6.52 -1.76
N MET A 82 9.46 -6.11 -1.28
CA MET A 82 8.89 -4.80 -1.57
C MET A 82 9.80 -3.66 -1.11
N ARG A 83 10.33 -3.72 0.12
CA ARG A 83 11.34 -2.77 0.60
C ARG A 83 12.53 -2.67 -0.35
N THR A 84 13.07 -3.80 -0.79
CA THR A 84 14.25 -3.84 -1.68
C THR A 84 13.94 -3.17 -3.03
N LYS A 85 12.75 -3.44 -3.60
CA LYS A 85 12.27 -2.75 -4.81
C LYS A 85 12.19 -1.23 -4.60
N LEU A 86 11.63 -0.78 -3.47
CA LEU A 86 11.51 0.65 -3.15
C LEU A 86 12.89 1.32 -3.05
N LEU A 87 13.78 0.75 -2.25
CA LEU A 87 15.11 1.32 -2.05
C LEU A 87 15.94 1.34 -3.34
N TYR A 88 15.83 0.32 -4.20
CA TYR A 88 16.56 0.27 -5.47
C TYR A 88 16.01 1.26 -6.50
N ASN A 89 14.69 1.28 -6.71
CA ASN A 89 14.09 2.08 -7.77
C ASN A 89 14.08 3.59 -7.44
N ARG A 90 13.97 3.95 -6.16
CA ARG A 90 13.79 5.34 -5.72
C ARG A 90 15.07 6.05 -5.27
N SER A 91 16.12 5.31 -4.92
CA SER A 91 17.41 5.92 -4.60
C SER A 91 18.02 6.73 -5.75
N ARG A 92 17.63 6.46 -6.99
CA ARG A 92 18.08 7.18 -8.19
C ARG A 92 17.40 8.54 -8.38
N HIS A 93 16.21 8.74 -7.79
CA HIS A 93 15.38 9.93 -7.98
C HIS A 93 15.31 10.84 -6.75
N HIS A 94 16.07 10.54 -5.68
CA HIS A 94 15.99 11.24 -4.38
C HIS A 94 14.59 11.25 -3.76
N ASP A 95 13.71 10.34 -4.19
CA ASP A 95 12.34 10.20 -3.70
C ASP A 95 12.37 9.61 -2.29
N LYS A 96 11.87 10.34 -1.30
CA LYS A 96 11.88 9.94 0.11
C LYS A 96 10.49 9.73 0.70
N VAL A 97 9.46 10.36 0.15
CA VAL A 97 8.09 10.36 0.72
C VAL A 97 7.19 9.41 -0.04
N LEU A 98 6.81 8.31 0.61
CA LEU A 98 5.86 7.32 0.12
C LEU A 98 4.49 7.53 0.75
N LEU A 99 3.44 7.66 -0.06
CA LEU A 99 2.06 7.53 0.37
C LEU A 99 1.59 6.08 0.19
N VAL A 100 1.07 5.47 1.26
CA VAL A 100 0.34 4.20 1.19
C VAL A 100 -1.14 4.47 1.37
N THR A 101 -1.95 4.20 0.35
CA THR A 101 -3.39 4.46 0.36
C THR A 101 -4.18 3.25 -0.16
N SER A 102 -5.50 3.34 -0.21
CA SER A 102 -6.40 2.33 -0.76
C SER A 102 -7.68 2.96 -1.25
N ALA A 103 -8.43 2.29 -2.12
CA ALA A 103 -9.71 2.80 -2.59
C ALA A 103 -10.75 2.84 -1.45
N MET A 104 -10.80 1.78 -0.62
CA MET A 104 -11.77 1.65 0.47
C MET A 104 -11.08 1.45 1.83
N ARG A 105 -11.85 1.63 2.90
CA ARG A 105 -11.39 1.30 4.26
C ARG A 105 -11.20 -0.22 4.40
N LYS A 106 -10.35 -0.66 5.34
CA LYS A 106 -10.10 -2.06 5.70
C LYS A 106 -9.41 -2.91 4.62
N GLU A 107 -8.71 -2.28 3.67
CA GLU A 107 -7.90 -2.98 2.66
C GLU A 107 -6.49 -3.34 3.16
N GLY A 108 -6.09 -2.87 4.34
CA GLY A 108 -4.81 -3.24 4.98
C GLY A 108 -3.68 -2.23 4.81
N LYS A 109 -3.96 -1.00 4.34
CA LYS A 109 -2.95 0.04 4.12
C LYS A 109 -2.07 0.32 5.35
N THR A 110 -2.64 0.45 6.55
CA THR A 110 -1.89 0.64 7.81
C THR A 110 -0.92 -0.51 8.09
N ILE A 111 -1.34 -1.77 7.82
CA ILE A 111 -0.48 -2.94 7.96
C ILE A 111 0.68 -2.87 6.98
N VAL A 112 0.41 -2.51 5.72
CA VAL A 112 1.44 -2.38 4.68
C VAL A 112 2.40 -1.23 5.02
N ALA A 113 1.90 -0.05 5.36
CA ALA A 113 2.70 1.13 5.71
C ALA A 113 3.63 0.86 6.90
N ALA A 114 3.08 0.35 8.01
CA ALA A 114 3.86 0.06 9.21
C ALA A 114 4.93 -1.01 8.97
N ASN A 115 4.62 -2.08 8.24
CA ASN A 115 5.57 -3.14 7.95
C ASN A 115 6.67 -2.72 6.97
N LEU A 116 6.36 -1.87 5.97
CA LEU A 116 7.38 -1.29 5.10
C LEU A 116 8.32 -0.36 5.87
N ALA A 117 7.78 0.52 6.72
CA ALA A 117 8.57 1.40 7.58
C ALA A 117 9.49 0.61 8.52
N LEU A 118 8.96 -0.43 9.19
CA LEU A 118 9.74 -1.34 10.01
C LEU A 118 10.85 -2.05 9.21
N ALA A 119 10.53 -2.54 8.03
CA ALA A 119 11.51 -3.25 7.19
C ALA A 119 12.65 -2.33 6.73
N MET A 120 12.36 -1.05 6.45
CA MET A 120 13.39 -0.05 6.12
C MET A 120 14.26 0.27 7.34
N ALA A 121 13.64 0.48 8.50
CA ALA A 121 14.36 0.73 9.75
C ALA A 121 15.28 -0.45 10.15
N GLN A 122 14.86 -1.69 9.91
CA GLN A 122 15.71 -2.89 10.11
C GLN A 122 16.97 -2.92 9.22
N ARG A 123 17.01 -2.11 8.15
CA ARG A 123 18.19 -1.94 7.28
C ARG A 123 19.03 -0.72 7.67
N GLY A 124 18.83 -0.19 8.85
CA GLY A 124 19.58 0.95 9.38
C GLY A 124 19.15 2.30 8.81
N LYS A 125 18.00 2.36 8.12
CA LYS A 125 17.44 3.61 7.62
C LYS A 125 16.72 4.38 8.73
N LYS A 126 16.91 5.69 8.79
CA LYS A 126 16.16 6.59 9.67
C LYS A 126 14.82 6.88 9.01
N VAL A 127 13.74 6.29 9.53
CA VAL A 127 12.42 6.29 8.87
C VAL A 127 11.39 7.02 9.73
N LEU A 128 10.63 7.93 9.12
CA LEU A 128 9.46 8.55 9.73
C LEU A 128 8.19 7.90 9.18
N LEU A 129 7.34 7.38 10.06
CA LEU A 129 6.00 6.91 9.74
C LEU A 129 4.97 7.94 10.22
N ILE A 130 4.17 8.47 9.30
CA ILE A 130 3.17 9.51 9.59
C ILE A 130 1.78 8.89 9.53
N GLU A 131 0.95 9.10 10.56
CA GLU A 131 -0.46 8.74 10.56
C GLU A 131 -1.28 9.80 9.83
N GLY A 132 -1.50 9.60 8.53
CA GLY A 132 -2.20 10.54 7.64
C GLY A 132 -3.73 10.37 7.64
N ASP A 133 -4.30 9.25 8.14
CA ASP A 133 -5.75 9.14 8.37
C ASP A 133 -6.15 9.86 9.67
N MET A 134 -6.31 11.18 9.59
CA MET A 134 -6.55 12.06 10.74
C MET A 134 -7.89 11.85 11.45
N ARG A 135 -8.68 10.85 11.04
CA ARG A 135 -9.98 10.52 11.67
C ARG A 135 -9.93 9.28 12.54
N LYS A 136 -8.86 8.48 12.41
CA LYS A 136 -8.74 7.22 13.12
C LYS A 136 -7.28 6.98 13.50
N SER A 137 -6.98 7.20 14.77
CA SER A 137 -5.69 6.80 15.34
C SER A 137 -5.60 5.27 15.46
N SER A 138 -4.49 4.69 15.03
CA SER A 138 -4.25 3.25 15.11
C SER A 138 -2.77 2.85 15.18
N LEU A 139 -1.86 3.67 14.65
CA LEU A 139 -0.46 3.32 14.52
C LEU A 139 0.28 3.23 15.86
N ALA A 140 0.03 4.14 16.79
CA ALA A 140 0.66 4.11 18.11
C ALA A 140 0.37 2.80 18.84
N SER A 141 -0.92 2.42 18.93
CA SER A 141 -1.33 1.14 19.52
C SER A 141 -0.81 -0.06 18.73
N PHE A 142 -0.75 0.04 17.39
CA PHE A 142 -0.26 -1.02 16.53
C PHE A 142 1.24 -1.29 16.72
N LEU A 143 2.03 -0.24 16.91
CA LEU A 143 3.49 -0.30 17.11
C LEU A 143 3.92 -0.40 18.58
N ASN A 144 3.01 -0.42 19.55
CA ASN A 144 3.29 -0.37 20.99
C ASN A 144 4.08 0.90 21.40
N VAL A 145 3.74 2.02 20.81
CA VAL A 145 4.31 3.32 21.20
C VAL A 145 3.36 3.98 22.18
N GLU A 146 3.89 4.36 23.35
CA GLU A 146 3.15 5.17 24.31
C GLU A 146 3.14 6.61 23.83
N VAL A 147 1.94 7.13 23.63
CA VAL A 147 1.71 8.48 23.14
C VAL A 147 0.77 9.18 24.10
N PRO A 148 1.12 10.37 24.59
CA PRO A 148 0.26 11.14 25.47
C PRO A 148 -1.12 11.39 24.86
N ASP A 149 -2.13 11.47 25.74
CA ASP A 149 -3.48 11.85 25.31
C ASP A 149 -3.46 13.25 24.67
N GLY A 150 -4.09 13.35 23.51
CA GLY A 150 -4.12 14.60 22.75
C GLY A 150 -2.88 14.87 21.89
N ALA A 151 -1.88 14.00 21.89
CA ALA A 151 -0.77 14.10 20.95
C ALA A 151 -1.28 13.83 19.52
N GLY A 152 -0.98 14.74 18.63
CA GLY A 152 -1.41 14.66 17.23
C GLY A 152 -1.48 16.05 16.60
N PHE A 153 -1.83 16.07 15.34
CA PHE A 153 -1.99 17.31 14.61
C PHE A 153 -3.17 18.11 15.18
N SER A 154 -2.91 19.11 15.97
CA SER A 154 -3.91 20.04 16.50
C SER A 154 -3.69 21.43 15.94
N GLU A 155 -4.77 22.15 15.60
CA GLU A 155 -4.70 23.57 15.21
C GLU A 155 -4.06 24.43 16.30
N ARG A 156 -4.11 23.97 17.55
CA ARG A 156 -3.53 24.65 18.72
C ARG A 156 -2.04 24.41 18.91
N ILE A 157 -1.48 23.37 18.29
CA ILE A 157 -0.03 23.10 18.33
C ILE A 157 0.62 24.01 17.29
N SER A 158 0.87 25.24 17.72
CA SER A 158 1.18 26.33 16.82
C SER A 158 2.62 26.31 16.28
N HIS A 159 3.59 25.60 16.89
CA HIS A 159 4.98 25.89 16.56
C HIS A 159 5.93 24.73 16.36
N ASP A 160 5.59 23.47 16.76
CA ASP A 160 6.56 22.40 16.72
C ASP A 160 5.92 21.02 16.46
N LEU A 161 5.86 20.62 15.17
CA LEU A 161 5.42 19.29 14.79
C LEU A 161 6.47 18.21 15.15
N GLU A 162 7.72 18.60 15.31
CA GLU A 162 8.82 17.70 15.66
C GLU A 162 8.70 17.18 17.08
N SER A 163 8.19 18.00 18.01
CA SER A 163 7.92 17.59 19.40
C SER A 163 6.88 16.48 19.52
N LEU A 164 6.12 16.21 18.42
CA LEU A 164 5.13 15.14 18.34
C LEU A 164 5.67 13.86 17.72
N ILE A 165 6.96 13.81 17.41
CA ILE A 165 7.61 12.62 16.85
C ILE A 165 8.09 11.74 17.97
N PHE A 166 7.61 10.50 18.02
CA PHE A 166 7.95 9.50 19.02
C PHE A 166 8.81 8.41 18.40
N GLN A 167 9.95 8.10 19.01
CA GLN A 167 10.76 6.98 18.56
C GLN A 167 10.11 5.65 18.95
N VAL A 168 10.04 4.72 18.00
CA VAL A 168 9.65 3.33 18.29
C VAL A 168 10.80 2.67 19.04
N PRO A 169 10.57 2.02 20.20
CA PRO A 169 11.61 1.46 21.03
C PRO A 169 12.59 0.56 20.26
N ASP A 170 13.89 0.72 20.55
CA ASP A 170 15.00 -0.05 19.99
C ASP A 170 15.11 -0.04 18.45
N ARG A 171 14.63 1.01 17.78
CA ARG A 171 14.60 1.10 16.31
C ARG A 171 14.90 2.50 15.79
N SER A 172 15.42 2.56 14.55
CA SER A 172 15.55 3.82 13.80
C SER A 172 14.22 4.16 13.08
N LEU A 173 13.09 3.88 13.74
CA LEU A 173 11.73 4.18 13.29
C LEU A 173 11.13 5.23 14.21
N TYR A 174 10.60 6.27 13.61
CA TYR A 174 9.96 7.39 14.28
C TYR A 174 8.50 7.44 13.84
N LEU A 175 7.60 7.71 14.78
CA LEU A 175 6.16 7.80 14.54
C LEU A 175 5.69 9.23 14.79
N LEU A 176 5.01 9.81 13.82
CA LEU A 176 4.16 10.99 14.00
C LEU A 176 2.70 10.52 14.07
N PRO A 177 2.16 10.31 15.28
CA PRO A 177 0.82 9.80 15.48
C PRO A 177 -0.23 10.89 15.30
N ASN A 178 -1.49 10.47 15.17
CA ASN A 178 -2.62 11.37 15.25
C ASN A 178 -3.69 10.81 16.20
N ASN A 179 -3.63 11.18 17.47
CA ASN A 179 -4.58 10.76 18.50
C ASN A 179 -5.81 11.68 18.62
N VAL A 180 -5.90 12.73 17.80
CA VAL A 180 -6.99 13.70 17.81
C VAL A 180 -7.75 13.67 16.49
N ALA A 181 -9.08 13.46 16.56
CA ALA A 181 -9.90 13.55 15.36
C ALA A 181 -9.96 15.02 14.86
N HIS A 182 -9.44 15.26 13.66
CA HIS A 182 -9.32 16.59 13.09
C HIS A 182 -10.52 16.89 12.18
N LYS A 183 -11.26 17.96 12.47
CA LYS A 183 -12.40 18.39 11.64
C LYS A 183 -11.97 19.02 10.31
N ARG A 184 -10.78 19.65 10.28
CA ARG A 184 -10.19 20.32 9.12
C ARG A 184 -8.92 19.64 8.65
N SER A 185 -8.97 18.29 8.52
CA SER A 185 -7.80 17.50 8.12
C SER A 185 -7.23 17.92 6.77
N THR A 186 -8.11 18.16 5.80
CA THR A 186 -7.74 18.54 4.43
C THR A 186 -6.99 19.87 4.39
N GLU A 187 -7.48 20.88 5.11
CA GLU A 187 -6.84 22.20 5.19
C GLU A 187 -5.48 22.10 5.87
N PHE A 188 -5.37 21.32 6.96
CA PHE A 188 -4.10 21.15 7.63
C PHE A 188 -3.07 20.45 6.74
N LEU A 189 -3.42 19.30 6.15
CA LEU A 189 -2.53 18.54 5.26
C LEU A 189 -2.15 19.34 4.00
N GLY A 190 -3.05 20.22 3.53
CA GLY A 190 -2.80 21.14 2.42
C GLY A 190 -2.00 22.39 2.79
N SER A 191 -1.81 22.67 4.08
CA SER A 191 -1.18 23.92 4.55
C SER A 191 0.30 24.01 4.17
N GLN A 192 0.78 25.25 4.06
CA GLN A 192 2.19 25.55 3.86
C GLN A 192 3.05 24.99 5.01
N ARG A 193 2.54 25.03 6.22
CA ARG A 193 3.19 24.50 7.42
C ARG A 193 3.48 23.00 7.34
N PHE A 194 2.51 22.20 6.86
CA PHE A 194 2.72 20.78 6.67
C PHE A 194 3.73 20.50 5.56
N ALA A 195 3.74 21.34 4.50
CA ALA A 195 4.74 21.25 3.45
C ALA A 195 6.16 21.55 3.98
N GLU A 196 6.33 22.60 4.75
CA GLU A 196 7.61 22.98 5.37
C GLU A 196 8.11 21.88 6.32
N PHE A 197 7.22 21.34 7.15
CA PHE A 197 7.54 20.18 7.99
C PHE A 197 8.03 18.99 7.17
N LEU A 198 7.33 18.59 6.09
CA LEU A 198 7.75 17.49 5.25
C LEU A 198 9.11 17.77 4.59
N ASN A 199 9.35 18.99 4.14
CA ASN A 199 10.63 19.38 3.55
C ASN A 199 11.77 19.29 4.57
N HIS A 200 11.54 19.75 5.81
CA HIS A 200 12.53 19.60 6.87
C HIS A 200 12.78 18.12 7.20
N MET A 201 11.73 17.30 7.30
CA MET A 201 11.88 15.86 7.53
C MET A 201 12.59 15.12 6.37
N ARG A 202 12.51 15.63 5.15
CA ARG A 202 13.31 15.09 4.02
C ARG A 202 14.81 15.23 4.24
N GLU A 203 15.26 16.25 4.94
CA GLU A 203 16.66 16.45 5.26
C GLU A 203 17.12 15.53 6.39
N GLU A 204 16.27 15.34 7.40
CA GLU A 204 16.55 14.58 8.61
C GLU A 204 16.38 13.06 8.48
N MET A 205 15.52 12.59 7.58
CA MET A 205 15.15 11.20 7.42
C MET A 205 15.66 10.61 6.10
N ASP A 206 16.01 9.33 6.12
CA ASP A 206 16.30 8.59 4.89
C ASP A 206 15.04 8.29 4.10
N PHE A 207 13.90 8.08 4.80
CA PHE A 207 12.64 7.72 4.19
C PHE A 207 11.45 8.15 5.04
N ILE A 208 10.37 8.56 4.41
CA ILE A 208 9.11 8.96 5.06
C ILE A 208 7.99 8.12 4.47
N VAL A 209 7.22 7.44 5.34
CA VAL A 209 6.04 6.67 4.94
C VAL A 209 4.80 7.33 5.52
N ILE A 210 3.83 7.65 4.68
CA ILE A 210 2.55 8.21 5.10
C ILE A 210 1.48 7.12 5.00
N ASP A 211 0.92 6.68 6.13
CA ASP A 211 -0.30 5.85 6.17
C ASP A 211 -1.51 6.73 5.87
N GLY A 212 -1.88 6.82 4.60
CA GLY A 212 -2.95 7.69 4.13
C GLY A 212 -4.35 7.14 4.39
N PRO A 213 -5.39 7.98 4.29
CA PRO A 213 -6.78 7.55 4.34
C PRO A 213 -7.17 6.75 3.10
N ALA A 214 -8.34 6.07 3.13
CA ALA A 214 -8.95 5.53 1.92
C ALA A 214 -9.41 6.68 1.01
N ALA A 215 -9.15 6.57 -0.30
CA ALA A 215 -9.36 7.64 -1.26
C ALA A 215 -10.84 7.97 -1.51
N LYS A 216 -11.72 6.93 -1.52
CA LYS A 216 -13.13 7.12 -1.84
C LYS A 216 -13.80 8.12 -0.91
N GLY A 217 -14.27 9.24 -1.49
CA GLY A 217 -14.99 10.30 -0.79
C GLY A 217 -14.14 11.12 0.19
N ARG A 218 -12.81 11.23 -0.05
CA ARG A 218 -11.89 11.96 0.82
C ARG A 218 -10.87 12.77 0.05
N ALA A 219 -10.95 14.09 0.21
CA ALA A 219 -9.96 15.01 -0.33
C ALA A 219 -8.59 14.89 0.35
N ASP A 220 -8.53 14.37 1.59
CA ASP A 220 -7.27 14.16 2.32
C ASP A 220 -6.29 13.28 1.53
N ALA A 221 -6.80 12.26 0.81
CA ALA A 221 -5.96 11.36 -0.01
C ALA A 221 -5.35 12.09 -1.21
N GLU A 222 -6.11 12.98 -1.87
CA GLU A 222 -5.60 13.81 -2.98
C GLU A 222 -4.53 14.79 -2.51
N VAL A 223 -4.76 15.42 -1.35
CA VAL A 223 -3.81 16.36 -0.77
C VAL A 223 -2.50 15.68 -0.42
N LEU A 224 -2.58 14.49 0.19
CA LEU A 224 -1.38 13.71 0.53
C LEU A 224 -0.67 13.17 -0.72
N ALA A 225 -1.40 12.79 -1.78
CA ALA A 225 -0.81 12.38 -3.04
C ALA A 225 0.06 13.49 -3.67
N ARG A 226 -0.36 14.76 -3.57
CA ARG A 226 0.43 15.93 -4.02
C ARG A 226 1.67 16.20 -3.18
N ARG A 227 1.73 15.72 -1.95
CA ARG A 227 2.85 15.91 -1.02
C ARG A 227 3.87 14.77 -1.06
N ALA A 228 3.44 13.60 -1.51
CA ALA A 228 4.28 12.41 -1.62
C ALA A 228 5.07 12.42 -2.94
N ASP A 229 6.24 11.81 -2.95
CA ASP A 229 7.04 11.66 -4.17
C ASP A 229 6.50 10.52 -5.03
N PHE A 230 5.83 9.56 -4.41
CA PHE A 230 5.17 8.45 -5.09
C PHE A 230 4.18 7.76 -4.15
N SER A 231 3.33 6.91 -4.74
CA SER A 231 2.26 6.23 -4.01
C SER A 231 2.30 4.72 -4.20
N LEU A 232 1.82 3.97 -3.20
CA LEU A 232 1.45 2.56 -3.29
C LEU A 232 -0.05 2.42 -3.02
N LEU A 233 -0.75 1.73 -3.92
CA LEU A 233 -2.16 1.42 -3.76
C LEU A 233 -2.33 0.04 -3.15
N VAL A 234 -3.02 -0.08 -2.03
CA VAL A 234 -3.35 -1.37 -1.42
C VAL A 234 -4.74 -1.80 -1.86
N VAL A 235 -4.82 -2.99 -2.49
CA VAL A 235 -6.05 -3.59 -2.98
C VAL A 235 -6.25 -4.95 -2.30
N LYS A 236 -7.35 -5.09 -1.58
CA LYS A 236 -7.68 -6.35 -0.90
C LYS A 236 -8.44 -7.29 -1.84
N GLN A 237 -8.02 -8.57 -1.87
CA GLN A 237 -8.69 -9.62 -2.64
C GLN A 237 -10.19 -9.68 -2.34
N ASN A 238 -11.02 -9.79 -3.39
CA ASN A 238 -12.48 -9.96 -3.32
C ASN A 238 -13.23 -8.89 -2.48
N TYR A 239 -12.69 -7.67 -2.39
CA TYR A 239 -13.24 -6.67 -1.47
C TYR A 239 -13.81 -5.44 -2.19
N THR A 240 -12.99 -4.73 -2.92
CA THR A 240 -13.37 -3.48 -3.58
C THR A 240 -13.70 -3.72 -5.05
N LYS A 241 -14.73 -3.03 -5.56
CA LYS A 241 -15.10 -3.10 -6.97
C LYS A 241 -14.05 -2.39 -7.84
N VAL A 242 -13.77 -2.97 -9.01
CA VAL A 242 -12.80 -2.46 -9.98
C VAL A 242 -12.98 -0.97 -10.31
N PRO A 243 -14.18 -0.43 -10.58
CA PRO A 243 -14.32 0.99 -10.89
C PRO A 243 -13.79 1.92 -9.77
N TYR A 244 -14.01 1.57 -8.49
CA TYR A 244 -13.51 2.40 -7.39
C TYR A 244 -11.99 2.33 -7.23
N ILE A 245 -11.39 1.21 -7.65
CA ILE A 245 -9.93 1.07 -7.65
C ILE A 245 -9.36 1.93 -8.77
N ASN A 246 -9.91 1.86 -9.98
CA ASN A 246 -9.48 2.65 -11.13
C ASN A 246 -9.71 4.15 -10.90
N ASP A 247 -10.84 4.58 -10.33
CA ASP A 247 -11.05 5.97 -9.90
C ASP A 247 -9.93 6.46 -8.95
N THR A 248 -9.43 5.55 -8.11
CA THR A 248 -8.32 5.87 -7.18
C THR A 248 -6.99 5.94 -7.91
N ILE A 249 -6.74 5.06 -8.88
CA ILE A 249 -5.55 5.09 -9.74
C ILE A 249 -5.53 6.41 -10.51
N ASP A 250 -6.62 6.74 -11.19
CA ASP A 250 -6.77 8.01 -11.93
C ASP A 250 -6.52 9.24 -11.04
N MET A 251 -6.99 9.20 -9.80
CA MET A 251 -6.75 10.26 -8.83
C MET A 251 -5.26 10.35 -8.46
N LEU A 252 -4.59 9.22 -8.20
CA LEU A 252 -3.17 9.18 -7.89
C LEU A 252 -2.30 9.64 -9.07
N ASP A 253 -2.66 9.29 -10.29
CA ASP A 253 -1.94 9.71 -11.50
C ASP A 253 -2.17 11.19 -11.81
N ARG A 254 -3.38 11.70 -11.56
CA ARG A 254 -3.69 13.12 -11.80
C ARG A 254 -3.07 14.07 -10.79
N TYR A 255 -3.04 13.68 -9.53
CA TYR A 255 -2.65 14.57 -8.42
C TYR A 255 -1.33 14.19 -7.75
N GLY A 256 -0.83 12.97 -7.95
CA GLY A 256 0.42 12.48 -7.40
C GLY A 256 1.60 12.61 -8.36
N HIS A 257 2.77 12.24 -7.87
CA HIS A 257 4.02 12.20 -8.65
C HIS A 257 4.32 10.80 -9.21
N GLY A 258 3.36 9.90 -9.18
CA GLY A 258 3.41 8.56 -9.76
C GLY A 258 2.95 7.46 -8.82
N LEU A 259 2.35 6.44 -9.42
CA LEU A 259 1.96 5.21 -8.74
C LEU A 259 3.05 4.16 -8.94
N ALA A 260 3.69 3.72 -7.85
CA ALA A 260 4.72 2.67 -7.91
C ALA A 260 4.15 1.28 -8.22
N GLY A 261 2.86 1.10 -8.01
CA GLY A 261 2.10 -0.11 -8.27
C GLY A 261 1.10 -0.44 -7.17
N CYS A 262 0.49 -1.62 -7.31
CA CYS A 262 -0.53 -2.13 -6.40
C CYS A 262 0.04 -3.21 -5.48
N VAL A 263 -0.25 -3.12 -4.18
CA VAL A 263 -0.04 -4.21 -3.22
C VAL A 263 -1.33 -5.02 -3.14
N PHE A 264 -1.33 -6.22 -3.72
CA PHE A 264 -2.46 -7.14 -3.67
C PHE A 264 -2.45 -7.86 -2.33
N ASN A 265 -3.42 -7.54 -1.47
CA ASN A 265 -3.39 -7.88 -0.05
C ASN A 265 -4.47 -8.87 0.37
N ASP A 266 -4.19 -9.62 1.44
CA ASP A 266 -5.10 -10.58 2.08
C ASP A 266 -5.51 -11.72 1.14
N VAL A 267 -4.55 -12.22 0.34
CA VAL A 267 -4.77 -13.20 -0.71
C VAL A 267 -4.87 -14.61 -0.13
N LEU A 268 -6.02 -15.23 -0.35
CA LEU A 268 -6.24 -16.65 -0.01
C LEU A 268 -5.66 -17.51 -1.13
N VAL A 269 -4.66 -18.31 -0.82
CA VAL A 269 -4.08 -19.27 -1.77
C VAL A 269 -5.10 -20.37 -2.01
N SER A 270 -5.62 -20.48 -3.23
CA SER A 270 -6.54 -21.54 -3.64
C SER A 270 -5.82 -22.89 -3.57
N GLY A 271 -6.18 -23.73 -2.62
CA GLY A 271 -5.55 -25.04 -2.36
C GLY A 271 -5.38 -25.37 -0.88
N ALA A 272 -5.46 -24.38 0.02
CA ALA A 272 -5.29 -24.60 1.46
C ALA A 272 -6.57 -25.09 2.19
N VAL A 273 -7.66 -25.38 1.47
CA VAL A 273 -8.95 -25.75 2.11
C VAL A 273 -8.96 -27.18 2.65
N PHE A 274 -7.98 -28.03 2.29
CA PHE A 274 -7.97 -29.46 2.70
C PHE A 274 -6.63 -30.00 3.21
N SER A 275 -5.72 -29.18 3.76
CA SER A 275 -4.58 -29.75 4.50
C SER A 275 -4.47 -29.15 5.90
N SER A 276 -5.42 -29.50 6.76
CA SER A 276 -5.24 -29.49 8.21
C SER A 276 -4.44 -30.76 8.58
N GLY A 277 -3.18 -30.79 8.21
CA GLY A 277 -2.25 -31.85 8.49
C GLY A 277 -0.84 -31.29 8.51
N TYR A 278 -0.15 -31.45 9.60
CA TYR A 278 1.26 -31.17 9.80
C TYR A 278 2.10 -31.56 8.58
N GLY A 279 2.66 -30.57 7.89
CA GLY A 279 3.54 -30.84 6.78
C GLY A 279 4.39 -29.62 6.45
N TYR A 280 5.65 -29.64 6.88
CA TYR A 280 6.69 -28.76 6.36
C TYR A 280 6.87 -29.06 4.86
N GLY A 281 6.23 -28.28 4.01
CA GLY A 281 6.36 -28.38 2.56
C GLY A 281 7.21 -27.23 2.03
N TYR A 282 8.51 -27.46 1.85
CA TYR A 282 9.38 -26.63 1.02
C TYR A 282 8.95 -26.81 -0.45
N GLY A 283 8.11 -25.92 -0.94
CA GLY A 283 7.74 -25.85 -2.35
C GLY A 283 8.57 -24.77 -3.06
N TYR A 284 9.78 -25.09 -3.50
CA TYR A 284 10.51 -24.32 -4.51
C TYR A 284 9.87 -24.58 -5.88
N GLY A 285 8.89 -23.78 -6.24
CA GLY A 285 8.36 -23.77 -7.60
C GLY A 285 9.19 -22.85 -8.49
N TYR A 286 10.30 -23.34 -9.04
CA TYR A 286 10.95 -22.73 -10.21
C TYR A 286 10.08 -23.02 -11.44
N GLY A 287 9.15 -22.14 -11.74
CA GLY A 287 8.43 -22.14 -13.01
C GLY A 287 9.32 -21.56 -14.11
N TYR A 288 10.06 -22.41 -14.83
CA TYR A 288 10.62 -22.04 -16.13
C TYR A 288 9.47 -21.89 -17.12
N GLY A 289 8.97 -20.67 -17.30
CA GLY A 289 8.02 -20.33 -18.36
C GLY A 289 8.69 -20.40 -19.73
N LYS A 290 8.36 -21.44 -20.51
CA LYS A 290 8.67 -21.57 -21.91
C LYS A 290 8.10 -20.35 -22.67
N TYR A 291 8.97 -19.55 -23.24
CA TYR A 291 8.58 -18.52 -24.22
C TYR A 291 7.93 -19.17 -25.44
N ARG A 292 6.65 -18.98 -25.59
CA ARG A 292 5.91 -19.32 -26.81
C ARG A 292 5.60 -18.02 -27.54
N TYR A 293 6.32 -17.80 -28.65
CA TYR A 293 6.04 -16.73 -29.60
C TYR A 293 4.61 -16.90 -30.14
N GLY A 294 3.75 -15.96 -29.81
CA GLY A 294 2.42 -15.80 -30.39
C GLY A 294 2.27 -14.38 -30.89
N LYS A 295 2.25 -14.25 -32.23
CA LYS A 295 2.00 -13.05 -33.00
C LYS A 295 0.57 -12.57 -32.73
N TYR A 296 0.36 -11.39 -32.17
CA TYR A 296 -0.89 -10.67 -32.29
C TYR A 296 -0.65 -9.19 -32.55
N HIS A 297 -1.25 -8.72 -33.64
CA HIS A 297 -1.36 -7.33 -34.04
C HIS A 297 -2.42 -6.63 -33.21
N GLY A 298 -2.17 -5.37 -32.82
CA GLY A 298 -3.23 -4.40 -32.74
C GLY A 298 -3.34 -3.59 -31.45
N TYR A 299 -3.13 -2.28 -31.62
CA TYR A 299 -3.59 -1.17 -30.77
C TYR A 299 -2.99 -1.00 -29.37
N GLY A 300 -2.04 -0.07 -29.25
CA GLY A 300 -1.54 0.47 -27.99
C GLY A 300 -0.63 1.67 -28.22
N LYS A 301 -1.18 2.79 -28.69
CA LYS A 301 -0.54 4.10 -28.64
C LYS A 301 -0.94 4.74 -27.31
N TYR A 302 -0.06 4.74 -26.31
CA TYR A 302 -0.01 5.73 -25.20
C TYR A 302 0.97 5.29 -24.10
N HIS A 303 2.27 5.04 -24.44
CA HIS A 303 3.31 4.90 -23.41
C HIS A 303 4.71 5.28 -23.87
N SER A 304 4.84 6.31 -24.72
CA SER A 304 6.16 6.72 -25.23
C SER A 304 6.49 8.20 -25.01
N TYR A 305 5.76 8.95 -24.19
CA TYR A 305 5.99 10.40 -24.05
C TYR A 305 6.94 10.82 -22.94
N TYR A 306 7.38 9.92 -22.06
CA TYR A 306 8.26 10.31 -20.94
C TYR A 306 9.72 9.89 -21.10
N TYR A 307 10.06 9.05 -22.07
CA TYR A 307 11.47 8.65 -22.29
C TYR A 307 12.23 9.54 -23.27
N ASN A 308 11.55 10.24 -24.18
CA ASN A 308 12.21 11.03 -25.23
C ASN A 308 12.55 12.49 -24.85
N ARG A 309 12.01 12.99 -23.73
CA ARG A 309 12.25 14.42 -23.37
C ARG A 309 13.58 14.65 -22.65
N ALA A 310 14.09 13.66 -21.94
CA ALA A 310 15.38 13.76 -21.24
C ALA A 310 16.58 13.65 -22.20
N ASP A 311 16.45 12.87 -23.28
CA ASP A 311 17.51 12.71 -24.29
C ASP A 311 17.59 13.90 -25.24
N GLU A 312 16.46 14.53 -25.59
CA GLU A 312 16.43 15.75 -26.41
C GLU A 312 16.99 16.99 -25.70
N GLU A 313 16.83 17.12 -24.38
CA GLU A 313 17.42 18.22 -23.61
C GLU A 313 18.94 18.07 -23.46
N GLN A 314 19.47 16.86 -23.38
CA GLN A 314 20.93 16.64 -23.33
C GLN A 314 21.59 16.84 -24.69
N GLU A 315 20.93 16.49 -25.77
CA GLU A 315 21.46 16.71 -27.15
C GLU A 315 21.46 18.20 -27.50
N ASN A 316 20.48 18.97 -27.09
CA ASN A 316 20.42 20.41 -27.31
C ASN A 316 21.44 21.21 -26.47
N VAL A 317 21.80 20.74 -25.27
CA VAL A 317 22.84 21.35 -24.44
C VAL A 317 24.22 21.06 -24.98
N SER A 318 24.48 19.88 -25.57
CA SER A 318 25.74 19.55 -26.21
C SER A 318 25.93 20.31 -27.52
N ARG A 319 24.92 20.45 -28.37
CA ARG A 319 25.02 21.26 -29.61
C ARG A 319 25.29 22.75 -29.36
N LYS A 320 24.67 23.34 -28.33
CA LYS A 320 24.94 24.73 -27.93
C LYS A 320 26.34 24.97 -27.41
N LYS A 321 27.03 23.96 -26.90
CA LYS A 321 28.44 24.06 -26.46
C LYS A 321 29.43 23.89 -27.60
N GLU A 322 29.07 23.26 -28.70
CA GLU A 322 29.90 23.13 -29.88
C GLU A 322 29.83 24.36 -30.82
N GLU A 323 28.68 25.07 -30.82
CA GLU A 323 28.55 26.33 -31.60
C GLU A 323 29.20 27.58 -30.96
N THR A 324 29.67 27.45 -29.70
CA THR A 324 30.30 28.57 -28.97
C THR A 324 31.83 28.40 -28.83
N ARG A 325 32.42 27.46 -29.55
CA ARG A 325 33.88 27.25 -29.67
C ARG A 325 34.31 27.47 -31.12
#